data_e5c61e49fd98ab450b50735f09f8c377
#
_entry.id   e5c61e49fd98ab450b50735f09f8c377
#
_cell.length_a   1.000
_cell.length_b   1.000
_cell.length_c   1.000
_cell.angle_alpha   90.00
_cell.angle_beta   90.00
_cell.angle_gamma   90.00
#
_symmetry.space_group_name_H-M   'P 1'
#
loop_
_entity.id
_entity.type
_entity.pdbx_description
1 polymer ?
#
loop_
_entity_poly.entity_id
_entity_poly.type
_entity_poly.pdbx_seq_one_letter_code
_entity_poly.pdbx_strand_id
1 'polypeptide(L)'
;MRIIPAGLEVPQIGECFVGSGVNAAHINTVLGHRSGPAGVAWATALATPSEGHVPFVAVLRPSLPVKPLTLFVTKSAPADDSHGLLIWGPAQAGVAAGVADAVAAGTISVDAADTHALIAAVWVNPKADDADEVYRNNRQAICTAIANGAAKMPDLHDVLSARHSPSNPFYTPPADNADSRQEN
;
A
#
# COMPACT_ATOMS: atom_id res chain seq x y z
N MET A 1 12.49 29.00 -9.38
CA MET A 1 12.00 27.89 -8.54
C MET A 1 10.61 28.29 -8.04
N ARG A 2 9.55 27.60 -8.48
CA ARG A 2 8.17 27.87 -8.04
C ARG A 2 8.03 27.30 -6.63
N ILE A 3 7.81 28.12 -5.63
CA ILE A 3 7.44 27.68 -4.28
C ILE A 3 5.98 27.24 -4.36
N ILE A 4 5.74 25.93 -4.29
CA ILE A 4 4.38 25.37 -4.15
C ILE A 4 4.01 25.57 -2.67
N PRO A 5 2.89 26.25 -2.36
CA PRO A 5 2.47 26.39 -0.97
C PRO A 5 2.26 25.02 -0.32
N ALA A 6 2.61 24.88 0.94
CA ALA A 6 2.34 23.67 1.72
C ALA A 6 0.84 23.33 1.63
N GLY A 7 0.51 22.07 1.27
CA GLY A 7 -0.86 21.62 1.06
C GLY A 7 -1.34 21.58 -0.40
N LEU A 8 -0.58 22.14 -1.36
CA LEU A 8 -0.83 21.98 -2.80
C LEU A 8 0.09 20.95 -3.44
N GLU A 9 0.92 20.27 -2.66
CA GLU A 9 1.74 19.17 -3.16
C GLU A 9 0.86 18.01 -3.61
N VAL A 10 1.19 17.46 -4.78
CA VAL A 10 0.50 16.27 -5.29
C VAL A 10 0.84 15.09 -4.39
N PRO A 11 -0.15 14.36 -3.85
CA PRO A 11 0.13 13.17 -3.05
C PRO A 11 0.96 12.15 -3.82
N GLN A 12 1.89 11.49 -3.13
CA GLN A 12 2.63 10.36 -3.63
C GLN A 12 1.73 9.13 -3.56
N ILE A 13 1.53 8.48 -4.70
CA ILE A 13 0.74 7.25 -4.80
C ILE A 13 1.69 6.12 -5.14
N GLY A 14 1.66 5.06 -4.35
CA GLY A 14 2.47 3.88 -4.56
C GLY A 14 1.65 2.60 -4.51
N GLU A 15 2.18 1.58 -5.15
CA GLU A 15 1.61 0.25 -5.20
C GLU A 15 2.73 -0.78 -5.07
N CYS A 16 2.45 -1.88 -4.36
CA CYS A 16 3.35 -3.04 -4.34
C CYS A 16 2.60 -4.33 -4.00
N PHE A 17 2.98 -5.38 -4.71
CA PHE A 17 2.61 -6.77 -4.42
C PHE A 17 3.88 -7.54 -4.02
N VAL A 18 3.84 -8.26 -2.88
CA VAL A 18 4.97 -9.04 -2.35
C VAL A 18 4.52 -10.44 -1.98
N GLY A 19 5.38 -11.41 -2.27
CA GLY A 19 5.15 -12.81 -1.98
C GLY A 19 4.36 -13.53 -3.05
N SER A 20 3.99 -14.76 -2.75
CA SER A 20 3.19 -15.65 -3.61
C SER A 20 2.22 -16.47 -2.75
N GLY A 21 1.23 -17.08 -3.39
CA GLY A 21 0.26 -17.93 -2.67
C GLY A 21 -0.64 -17.13 -1.72
N VAL A 22 -1.05 -17.81 -0.63
CA VAL A 22 -2.08 -17.29 0.28
C VAL A 22 -1.57 -16.22 1.25
N ASN A 23 -0.26 -16.16 1.51
CA ASN A 23 0.32 -15.20 2.45
C ASN A 23 0.88 -13.93 1.77
N ALA A 24 0.64 -13.77 0.46
CA ALA A 24 1.06 -12.59 -0.28
C ALA A 24 0.36 -11.33 0.22
N ALA A 25 1.07 -10.20 0.11
CA ALA A 25 0.58 -8.88 0.49
C ALA A 25 0.40 -7.99 -0.75
N HIS A 26 -0.69 -7.23 -0.79
CA HIS A 26 -0.91 -6.20 -1.78
C HIS A 26 -1.30 -4.88 -1.11
N ILE A 27 -0.46 -3.86 -1.28
CA ILE A 27 -0.62 -2.56 -0.62
C ILE A 27 -0.63 -1.43 -1.66
N ASN A 28 -1.60 -0.53 -1.50
CA ASN A 28 -1.59 0.78 -2.15
C ASN A 28 -1.39 1.87 -1.09
N THR A 29 -0.61 2.90 -1.42
CA THR A 29 -0.32 4.00 -0.49
C THR A 29 -0.71 5.34 -1.08
N VAL A 30 -1.16 6.26 -0.21
CA VAL A 30 -1.29 7.68 -0.50
C VAL A 30 -0.59 8.44 0.61
N LEU A 31 0.54 9.08 0.30
CA LEU A 31 1.31 9.90 1.22
C LEU A 31 1.25 11.37 0.79
N GLY A 32 0.91 12.27 1.70
CA GLY A 32 0.90 13.70 1.42
C GLY A 32 0.69 14.55 2.66
N HIS A 33 0.83 15.85 2.50
CA HIS A 33 0.74 16.79 3.61
C HIS A 33 -0.64 16.77 4.29
N ARG A 34 -0.68 16.87 5.63
CA ARG A 34 -1.94 16.80 6.43
C ARG A 34 -2.93 17.90 6.08
N SER A 35 -2.48 19.08 5.67
CA SER A 35 -3.33 20.19 5.23
C SER A 35 -3.78 20.08 3.77
N GLY A 36 -3.33 19.05 3.05
CA GLY A 36 -3.64 18.81 1.65
C GLY A 36 -4.69 17.71 1.44
N PRO A 37 -4.86 17.27 0.19
CA PRO A 37 -5.85 16.25 -0.17
C PRO A 37 -5.69 14.93 0.60
N ALA A 38 -4.45 14.50 0.88
CA ALA A 38 -4.18 13.29 1.65
C ALA A 38 -4.72 13.38 3.08
N GLY A 39 -4.55 14.52 3.75
CA GLY A 39 -5.08 14.73 5.09
C GLY A 39 -6.61 14.77 5.15
N VAL A 40 -7.24 15.38 4.14
CA VAL A 40 -8.73 15.37 4.01
C VAL A 40 -9.22 13.94 3.81
N ALA A 41 -8.62 13.19 2.89
CA ALA A 41 -9.00 11.78 2.64
C ALA A 41 -8.79 10.91 3.89
N TRP A 42 -7.68 11.10 4.60
CA TRP A 42 -7.36 10.38 5.84
C TRP A 42 -8.41 10.62 6.92
N ALA A 43 -8.74 11.89 7.19
CA ALA A 43 -9.74 12.26 8.20
C ALA A 43 -11.14 11.78 7.81
N THR A 44 -11.52 11.91 6.54
CA THR A 44 -12.81 11.44 6.04
C THR A 44 -12.93 9.93 6.17
N ALA A 45 -11.91 9.17 5.73
CA ALA A 45 -11.94 7.71 5.82
C ALA A 45 -12.08 7.22 7.28
N LEU A 46 -11.37 7.84 8.23
CA LEU A 46 -11.49 7.51 9.65
C LEU A 46 -12.88 7.84 10.22
N ALA A 47 -13.47 8.96 9.80
CA ALA A 47 -14.76 9.42 10.31
C ALA A 47 -15.98 8.71 9.69
N THR A 48 -15.81 8.11 8.50
CA THR A 48 -16.88 7.47 7.72
C THR A 48 -16.53 6.03 7.34
N PRO A 49 -16.35 5.12 8.32
CA PRO A 49 -16.06 3.73 8.00
C PRO A 49 -17.24 3.11 7.24
N SER A 50 -16.93 2.27 6.28
CA SER A 50 -17.90 1.49 5.53
C SER A 50 -17.71 -0.01 5.76
N GLU A 51 -18.76 -0.79 5.57
CA GLU A 51 -18.70 -2.22 5.73
C GLU A 51 -17.59 -2.83 4.86
N GLY A 52 -16.76 -3.68 5.46
CA GLY A 52 -15.63 -4.32 4.80
C GLY A 52 -14.38 -3.44 4.62
N HIS A 53 -14.45 -2.15 4.96
CA HIS A 53 -13.35 -1.20 4.82
C HIS A 53 -13.19 -0.36 6.09
N VAL A 54 -12.97 -1.05 7.22
CA VAL A 54 -12.83 -0.40 8.53
C VAL A 54 -11.42 0.17 8.67
N PRO A 55 -11.27 1.50 8.70
CA PRO A 55 -9.98 2.14 8.89
C PRO A 55 -9.62 2.22 10.38
N PHE A 56 -8.33 2.11 10.68
CA PHE A 56 -7.78 2.36 12.01
C PHE A 56 -6.35 2.87 11.91
N VAL A 57 -5.87 3.54 12.97
CA VAL A 57 -4.51 4.07 13.01
C VAL A 57 -3.52 2.94 13.29
N ALA A 58 -2.55 2.76 12.41
CA ALA A 58 -1.50 1.75 12.59
C ALA A 58 -0.57 2.10 13.76
N VAL A 59 -0.28 1.10 14.61
CA VAL A 59 0.54 1.27 15.81
C VAL A 59 1.71 0.31 15.82
N LEU A 60 2.87 0.77 16.30
CA LEU A 60 4.04 -0.08 16.58
C LEU A 60 3.84 -0.91 17.86
N ARG A 61 3.08 -0.37 18.80
CA ARG A 61 2.59 -1.03 20.03
C ARG A 61 1.42 -0.23 20.57
N PRO A 62 0.66 -0.74 21.55
CA PRO A 62 -0.45 0.00 22.17
C PRO A 62 -0.03 1.41 22.57
N SER A 63 -0.80 2.40 22.18
CA SER A 63 -0.59 3.84 22.44
C SER A 63 0.64 4.45 21.76
N LEU A 64 1.29 3.74 20.83
CA LEU A 64 2.41 4.26 20.03
C LEU A 64 2.10 4.16 18.53
N PRO A 65 1.35 5.11 17.95
CA PRO A 65 1.11 5.14 16.52
C PRO A 65 2.42 5.39 15.77
N VAL A 66 2.53 4.80 14.58
CA VAL A 66 3.68 5.07 13.69
C VAL A 66 3.56 6.47 13.08
N LYS A 67 4.70 7.06 12.73
CA LYS A 67 4.77 8.35 12.02
C LYS A 67 5.40 8.18 10.63
N PRO A 68 4.86 8.89 9.58
CA PRO A 68 3.65 9.73 9.63
C PRO A 68 2.43 8.94 10.09
N LEU A 69 1.42 9.65 10.66
CA LEU A 69 0.20 8.97 11.10
C LEU A 69 -0.40 8.19 9.94
N THR A 70 -0.42 6.88 10.10
CA THR A 70 -0.80 5.95 9.04
C THR A 70 -2.18 5.38 9.31
N LEU A 71 -3.10 5.58 8.37
CA LEU A 71 -4.40 4.95 8.36
C LEU A 71 -4.29 3.61 7.63
N PHE A 72 -4.50 2.52 8.35
CA PHE A 72 -4.64 1.20 7.76
C PHE A 72 -6.09 1.02 7.31
N VAL A 73 -6.32 0.69 6.06
CA VAL A 73 -7.65 0.45 5.49
C VAL A 73 -7.65 -0.95 4.86
N THR A 74 -8.56 -1.81 5.31
CA THR A 74 -8.73 -3.12 4.69
C THR A 74 -9.36 -2.98 3.31
N LYS A 75 -8.87 -3.73 2.31
CA LYS A 75 -9.46 -3.76 0.95
C LYS A 75 -10.67 -4.69 0.83
N SER A 76 -10.89 -5.55 1.83
CA SER A 76 -12.01 -6.48 1.87
C SER A 76 -12.49 -6.69 3.31
N ALA A 77 -13.74 -7.05 3.48
CA ALA A 77 -14.25 -7.49 4.77
C ALA A 77 -13.45 -8.72 5.27
N PRO A 78 -13.21 -8.85 6.60
CA PRO A 78 -12.75 -10.10 7.16
C PRO A 78 -13.74 -11.23 6.80
N ALA A 79 -13.21 -12.35 6.30
CA ALA A 79 -14.04 -13.50 5.93
C ALA A 79 -14.53 -14.27 7.17
N ASP A 80 -13.69 -14.29 8.21
CA ASP A 80 -13.92 -14.92 9.51
C ASP A 80 -12.99 -14.31 10.57
N ASP A 81 -13.09 -14.80 11.81
CA ASP A 81 -12.28 -14.30 12.93
C ASP A 81 -10.78 -14.54 12.71
N SER A 82 -10.40 -15.68 12.13
CA SER A 82 -8.99 -16.03 11.85
C SER A 82 -8.39 -15.05 10.85
N HIS A 83 -9.11 -14.75 9.77
CA HIS A 83 -8.72 -13.75 8.79
C HIS A 83 -8.62 -12.35 9.44
N GLY A 84 -9.59 -11.98 10.28
CA GLY A 84 -9.57 -10.75 11.06
C GLY A 84 -8.31 -10.63 11.93
N LEU A 85 -7.93 -11.69 12.63
CA LEU A 85 -6.71 -11.72 13.44
C LEU A 85 -5.44 -11.50 12.62
N LEU A 86 -5.36 -12.04 11.40
CA LEU A 86 -4.21 -11.82 10.50
C LEU A 86 -4.16 -10.37 9.97
N ILE A 87 -5.31 -9.75 9.71
CA ILE A 87 -5.40 -8.36 9.29
C ILE A 87 -4.95 -7.41 10.42
N TRP A 88 -5.57 -7.54 11.61
CA TRP A 88 -5.37 -6.61 12.72
C TRP A 88 -4.08 -6.88 13.52
N GLY A 89 -3.55 -8.10 13.43
CA GLY A 89 -2.29 -8.50 14.04
C GLY A 89 -1.09 -8.33 13.10
N PRO A 90 -0.63 -9.41 12.46
CA PRO A 90 0.62 -9.40 11.70
C PRO A 90 0.65 -8.42 10.51
N ALA A 91 -0.44 -8.28 9.76
CA ALA A 91 -0.46 -7.34 8.63
C ALA A 91 -0.34 -5.89 9.11
N GLN A 92 -1.10 -5.49 10.14
CA GLN A 92 -1.01 -4.17 10.77
C GLN A 92 0.39 -3.92 11.34
N ALA A 93 0.95 -4.88 12.08
CA ALA A 93 2.28 -4.76 12.66
C ALA A 93 3.36 -4.63 11.57
N GLY A 94 3.25 -5.39 10.48
CA GLY A 94 4.13 -5.30 9.32
C GLY A 94 4.08 -3.92 8.67
N VAL A 95 2.88 -3.40 8.43
CA VAL A 95 2.68 -2.04 7.88
C VAL A 95 3.31 -0.99 8.80
N ALA A 96 3.04 -1.03 10.11
CA ALA A 96 3.61 -0.05 11.03
C ALA A 96 5.15 -0.12 11.08
N ALA A 97 5.73 -1.32 11.12
CA ALA A 97 7.18 -1.50 11.09
C ALA A 97 7.79 -0.99 9.78
N GLY A 98 7.19 -1.32 8.63
CA GLY A 98 7.70 -0.87 7.32
C GLY A 98 7.62 0.63 7.10
N VAL A 99 6.60 1.31 7.64
CA VAL A 99 6.55 2.79 7.64
C VAL A 99 7.69 3.36 8.48
N ALA A 100 7.97 2.79 9.67
CA ALA A 100 9.10 3.20 10.48
C ALA A 100 10.45 2.95 9.77
N ASP A 101 10.59 1.84 9.05
CA ASP A 101 11.77 1.55 8.22
C ASP A 101 11.95 2.60 7.11
N ALA A 102 10.86 3.01 6.44
CA ALA A 102 10.91 4.05 5.39
C ALA A 102 11.37 5.41 5.94
N VAL A 103 11.00 5.75 7.17
CA VAL A 103 11.52 6.95 7.86
C VAL A 103 13.00 6.75 8.22
N ALA A 104 13.36 5.61 8.80
CA ALA A 104 14.75 5.32 9.18
C ALA A 104 15.71 5.31 7.98
N ALA A 105 15.23 4.84 6.82
CA ALA A 105 15.98 4.85 5.55
C ALA A 105 16.00 6.22 4.84
N GLY A 106 15.24 7.20 5.33
CA GLY A 106 15.14 8.54 4.71
C GLY A 106 14.25 8.60 3.46
N THR A 107 13.54 7.53 3.10
CA THR A 107 12.54 7.55 2.03
C THR A 107 11.38 8.49 2.38
N ILE A 108 10.99 8.53 3.65
CA ILE A 108 10.16 9.57 4.24
C ILE A 108 11.09 10.43 5.10
N SER A 109 11.15 11.74 4.81
CA SER A 109 11.98 12.64 5.62
C SER A 109 11.43 12.79 7.05
N VAL A 110 12.30 13.17 7.99
CA VAL A 110 11.91 13.41 9.39
C VAL A 110 10.82 14.49 9.48
N ASP A 111 10.91 15.54 8.66
CA ASP A 111 9.88 16.57 8.59
C ASP A 111 8.56 16.03 8.07
N ALA A 112 8.58 15.21 7.02
CA ALA A 112 7.38 14.56 6.48
C ALA A 112 6.74 13.59 7.50
N ALA A 113 7.52 12.95 8.36
CA ALA A 113 6.98 12.09 9.43
C ALA A 113 6.05 12.87 10.38
N ASP A 114 6.30 14.16 10.59
CA ASP A 114 5.46 15.01 11.45
C ASP A 114 4.39 15.81 10.70
N THR A 115 4.62 16.14 9.44
CA THR A 115 3.74 17.04 8.66
C THR A 115 2.81 16.31 7.69
N HIS A 116 3.08 15.05 7.37
CA HIS A 116 2.30 14.25 6.42
C HIS A 116 1.35 13.26 7.11
N ALA A 117 0.44 12.73 6.32
CA ALA A 117 -0.43 11.60 6.64
C ALA A 117 -0.26 10.53 5.55
N LEU A 118 -0.32 9.27 5.95
CA LEU A 118 -0.25 8.12 5.07
C LEU A 118 -1.56 7.32 5.15
N ILE A 119 -2.10 6.94 4.00
CA ILE A 119 -3.15 5.93 3.89
C ILE A 119 -2.51 4.69 3.30
N ALA A 120 -2.69 3.55 3.95
CA ALA A 120 -2.27 2.24 3.48
C ALA A 120 -3.52 1.37 3.28
N ALA A 121 -3.91 1.15 2.02
CA ALA A 121 -4.95 0.20 1.67
C ALA A 121 -4.32 -1.18 1.50
N VAL A 122 -4.72 -2.13 2.36
CA VAL A 122 -4.05 -3.42 2.55
C VAL A 122 -5.00 -4.56 2.22
N TRP A 123 -4.50 -5.50 1.43
CA TRP A 123 -5.18 -6.75 1.17
C TRP A 123 -4.44 -7.92 1.81
N VAL A 124 -5.17 -8.71 2.57
CA VAL A 124 -4.75 -10.00 3.13
C VAL A 124 -5.67 -11.07 2.54
N ASN A 125 -5.10 -12.16 2.07
CA ASN A 125 -5.90 -13.25 1.50
C ASN A 125 -6.75 -13.91 2.60
N PRO A 126 -8.05 -14.16 2.37
CA PRO A 126 -8.89 -14.88 3.33
C PRO A 126 -8.40 -16.29 3.71
N LYS A 127 -7.52 -16.87 2.89
CA LYS A 127 -6.90 -18.18 3.14
C LYS A 127 -5.48 -18.09 3.69
N ALA A 128 -5.02 -16.89 4.08
CA ALA A 128 -3.71 -16.74 4.70
C ALA A 128 -3.63 -17.58 5.99
N ASP A 129 -2.48 -18.20 6.23
CA ASP A 129 -2.29 -19.22 7.28
C ASP A 129 -0.97 -19.11 8.03
N ASP A 130 -0.03 -18.26 7.58
CA ASP A 130 1.26 -18.01 8.22
C ASP A 130 1.37 -16.53 8.64
N ALA A 131 1.22 -16.29 9.96
CA ALA A 131 1.27 -14.95 10.55
C ALA A 131 2.64 -14.26 10.35
N ASP A 132 3.73 -15.01 10.42
CA ASP A 132 5.07 -14.47 10.27
C ASP A 132 5.35 -14.08 8.81
N GLU A 133 4.85 -14.87 7.86
CA GLU A 133 4.95 -14.55 6.44
C GLU A 133 4.08 -13.34 6.09
N VAL A 134 2.84 -13.28 6.59
CA VAL A 134 1.96 -12.12 6.44
C VAL A 134 2.63 -10.86 6.99
N TYR A 135 3.25 -10.92 8.17
CA TYR A 135 3.99 -9.80 8.74
C TYR A 135 5.14 -9.36 7.83
N ARG A 136 6.01 -10.30 7.41
CA ARG A 136 7.17 -9.97 6.56
C ARG A 136 6.76 -9.39 5.22
N ASN A 137 5.77 -9.99 4.56
CA ASN A 137 5.31 -9.55 3.24
C ASN A 137 4.66 -8.15 3.32
N ASN A 138 3.84 -7.88 4.33
CA ASN A 138 3.26 -6.54 4.50
C ASN A 138 4.32 -5.49 4.86
N ARG A 139 5.32 -5.81 5.69
CA ARG A 139 6.44 -4.92 5.99
C ARG A 139 7.23 -4.55 4.74
N GLN A 140 7.54 -5.53 3.90
CA GLN A 140 8.24 -5.29 2.64
C GLN A 140 7.36 -4.52 1.65
N ALA A 141 6.09 -4.90 1.49
CA ALA A 141 5.18 -4.29 0.53
C ALA A 141 4.96 -2.80 0.82
N ILE A 142 4.77 -2.41 2.09
CA ILE A 142 4.59 -0.99 2.44
C ILE A 142 5.86 -0.18 2.17
N CYS A 143 7.05 -0.69 2.51
CA CYS A 143 8.32 -0.03 2.21
C CYS A 143 8.48 0.23 0.71
N THR A 144 8.22 -0.81 -0.10
CA THR A 144 8.35 -0.73 -1.56
C THR A 144 7.29 0.20 -2.15
N ALA A 145 6.04 0.13 -1.71
CA ALA A 145 4.97 1.02 -2.19
C ALA A 145 5.30 2.50 -1.90
N ILE A 146 5.83 2.82 -0.72
CA ILE A 146 6.27 4.18 -0.37
C ILE A 146 7.42 4.62 -1.29
N ALA A 147 8.41 3.75 -1.52
CA ALA A 147 9.54 4.06 -2.39
C ALA A 147 9.09 4.28 -3.85
N ASN A 148 8.18 3.45 -4.36
CA ASN A 148 7.59 3.59 -5.70
C ASN A 148 6.85 4.95 -5.83
N GLY A 149 6.05 5.32 -4.83
CA GLY A 149 5.35 6.59 -4.80
C GLY A 149 6.31 7.79 -4.79
N ALA A 150 7.39 7.74 -4.00
CA ALA A 150 8.42 8.76 -3.95
C ALA A 150 9.18 8.89 -5.29
N ALA A 151 9.45 7.78 -5.95
CA ALA A 151 10.08 7.71 -7.26
C ALA A 151 9.11 8.00 -8.43
N LYS A 152 7.80 8.20 -8.16
CA LYS A 152 6.74 8.37 -9.18
C LYS A 152 6.66 7.20 -10.17
N MET A 153 6.90 6.01 -9.67
CA MET A 153 6.78 4.77 -10.46
C MET A 153 5.34 4.30 -10.59
N PRO A 154 4.99 3.55 -11.67
CA PRO A 154 5.84 3.23 -12.82
C PRO A 154 5.99 4.44 -13.77
N ASP A 155 7.02 4.43 -14.61
CA ASP A 155 7.10 5.40 -15.69
C ASP A 155 6.17 5.05 -16.87
N LEU A 156 5.94 6.01 -17.75
CA LEU A 156 5.01 5.81 -18.89
C LEU A 156 5.54 4.76 -19.88
N HIS A 157 6.86 4.65 -20.05
CA HIS A 157 7.46 3.66 -20.94
C HIS A 157 7.17 2.25 -20.47
N ASP A 158 7.33 1.96 -19.18
CA ASP A 158 7.05 0.64 -18.58
C ASP A 158 5.57 0.28 -18.74
N VAL A 159 4.66 1.22 -18.48
CA VAL A 159 3.21 1.02 -18.66
C VAL A 159 2.87 0.68 -20.11
N LEU A 160 3.42 1.45 -21.06
CA LEU A 160 3.15 1.22 -22.48
C LEU A 160 3.76 -0.09 -22.99
N SER A 161 4.89 -0.48 -22.46
CA SER A 161 5.55 -1.76 -22.82
C SER A 161 4.74 -2.98 -22.34
N ALA A 162 4.15 -2.90 -21.14
CA ALA A 162 3.35 -3.97 -20.54
C ALA A 162 1.90 -4.07 -21.09
N ARG A 163 1.42 -3.09 -21.87
CA ARG A 163 0.00 -2.97 -22.24
C ARG A 163 -0.61 -4.16 -23.00
N HIS A 164 0.23 -4.93 -23.71
CA HIS A 164 -0.22 -6.07 -24.52
C HIS A 164 -0.21 -7.41 -23.77
N SER A 165 0.38 -7.44 -22.58
CA SER A 165 0.48 -8.65 -21.76
C SER A 165 0.17 -8.36 -20.28
N PRO A 166 -1.01 -7.75 -19.97
CA PRO A 166 -1.36 -7.45 -18.58
C PRO A 166 -1.52 -8.76 -17.81
N SER A 167 -0.89 -8.84 -16.64
CA SER A 167 -1.00 -9.99 -15.75
C SER A 167 -1.11 -9.54 -14.30
N ASN A 168 -1.65 -10.41 -13.46
CA ASN A 168 -1.70 -10.20 -12.02
C ASN A 168 -1.69 -11.57 -11.32
N PRO A 169 -1.62 -11.65 -9.98
CA PRO A 169 -1.56 -12.92 -9.26
C PRO A 169 -2.72 -13.89 -9.50
N PHE A 170 -3.83 -13.40 -10.07
CA PHE A 170 -5.05 -14.19 -10.33
C PHE A 170 -5.29 -14.43 -11.82
N TYR A 171 -4.49 -13.81 -12.70
CA TYR A 171 -4.66 -13.92 -14.14
C TYR A 171 -3.34 -13.74 -14.89
N THR A 172 -3.05 -14.70 -15.76
CA THR A 172 -1.99 -14.58 -16.78
C THR A 172 -2.65 -14.83 -18.14
N PRO A 173 -2.54 -13.91 -19.10
CA PRO A 173 -3.11 -14.13 -20.43
C PRO A 173 -2.47 -15.36 -21.09
N PRO A 174 -3.19 -16.08 -21.96
CA PRO A 174 -2.61 -17.11 -22.79
C PRO A 174 -1.46 -16.52 -23.60
N ALA A 175 -0.39 -17.29 -23.78
CA ALA A 175 0.68 -16.90 -24.71
C ALA A 175 0.04 -16.67 -26.08
N ASP A 176 0.14 -15.45 -26.64
CA ASP A 176 -0.26 -15.20 -28.01
C ASP A 176 0.54 -16.19 -28.89
N ASN A 177 -0.18 -17.05 -29.63
CA ASN A 177 0.40 -17.81 -30.71
C ASN A 177 0.83 -16.82 -31.78
N ALA A 178 2.02 -16.27 -31.65
CA ALA A 178 2.63 -15.32 -32.58
C ALA A 178 2.95 -15.93 -33.97
N ASP A 179 2.40 -17.12 -34.30
CA ASP A 179 2.77 -17.91 -35.49
C ASP A 179 1.64 -18.11 -36.50
N SER A 180 0.58 -17.27 -36.47
CA SER A 180 -0.49 -17.42 -37.49
C SER A 180 -0.71 -16.21 -38.40
N ARG A 181 0.27 -15.29 -38.55
CA ARG A 181 0.20 -14.18 -39.51
C ARG A 181 1.44 -14.02 -40.39
N GLN A 182 1.98 -15.14 -40.89
CA GLN A 182 2.82 -15.15 -42.07
C GLN A 182 2.37 -16.30 -42.96
N GLU A 183 1.29 -16.08 -43.72
CA GLU A 183 0.99 -16.73 -44.99
C GLU A 183 -0.38 -16.24 -45.46
N ASN A 184 -0.39 -15.08 -46.18
CA ASN A 184 -1.21 -14.85 -47.38
C ASN A 184 -0.86 -13.49 -48.00
#